data_0631a716876c1fdc5757841bde11b659
#
_entry.id   0631a716876c1fdc5757841bde11b659
#
_cell.length_a   1.000
_cell.length_b   1.000
_cell.length_c   1.000
_cell.angle_alpha   90.00
_cell.angle_beta   90.00
_cell.angle_gamma   90.00
#
_symmetry.space_group_name_H-M   'P 1'
#
loop_
_entity.id
_entity.type
_entity.pdbx_description
1 polymer ?
#
loop_
_entity_poly.entity_id
_entity_poly.type
_entity_poly.pdbx_seq_one_letter_code
_entity_poly.pdbx_strand_id
1 'polypeptide(L)'
;MNQTIERTALSNLIHNEQYSRKVLPFIQKNYFDAKEEGIVFEEIYNFVDKYKKIPTQVSLELEVNNRKDLTEPEHNKIVEIIQTLNPVDVDLDWLLDQTETFCKDKAIYNAIVEGIAIIDGKDKNKTPDAIPTILTDALAVSFDNAVGHDYLLDSDSRYDYYHKVEERIPFDLELFNKITKGGLPPKTLNVALAGT
;
A
#
# COMPACT_ATOMS: atom_id res chain seq x y z
N MET A 1 -1.47 27.64 -10.25
CA MET A 1 -2.26 26.47 -9.83
C MET A 1 -1.46 25.78 -8.75
N ASN A 2 -2.02 25.64 -7.55
CA ASN A 2 -1.38 24.82 -6.51
C ASN A 2 -1.47 23.36 -6.97
N GLN A 3 -0.34 22.77 -7.33
CA GLN A 3 -0.26 21.32 -7.53
C GLN A 3 -0.33 20.69 -6.14
N THR A 4 -1.45 20.08 -5.84
CA THR A 4 -1.60 19.24 -4.64
C THR A 4 -1.00 17.86 -4.92
N ILE A 5 -0.64 17.12 -3.88
CA ILE A 5 -0.17 15.73 -4.03
C ILE A 5 -1.24 14.87 -4.74
N GLU A 6 -2.52 15.14 -4.52
CA GLU A 6 -3.66 14.46 -5.17
C GLU A 6 -3.62 14.60 -6.68
N ARG A 7 -3.47 15.82 -7.20
CA ARG A 7 -3.37 16.07 -8.66
C ARG A 7 -2.08 15.52 -9.26
N THR A 8 -0.98 15.61 -8.54
CA THR A 8 0.28 15.02 -8.97
C THR A 8 0.18 13.50 -9.07
N ALA A 9 -0.48 12.86 -8.09
CA ALA A 9 -0.76 11.43 -8.11
C ALA A 9 -1.66 11.04 -9.29
N LEU A 10 -2.79 11.73 -9.50
CA LEU A 10 -3.70 11.48 -10.64
C LEU A 10 -2.97 11.62 -11.98
N SER A 11 -2.15 12.67 -12.14
CA SER A 11 -1.36 12.87 -13.35
C SER A 11 -0.40 11.70 -13.60
N ASN A 12 0.33 11.27 -12.58
CA ASN A 12 1.28 10.17 -12.73
C ASN A 12 0.60 8.81 -12.91
N LEU A 13 -0.61 8.61 -12.41
CA LEU A 13 -1.39 7.39 -12.66
C LEU A 13 -1.71 7.18 -14.15
N ILE A 14 -1.79 8.24 -14.94
CA ILE A 14 -2.10 8.16 -16.38
C ILE A 14 -0.87 8.35 -17.29
N HIS A 15 0.26 8.84 -16.75
CA HIS A 15 1.46 9.10 -17.56
C HIS A 15 2.66 8.23 -17.19
N ASN A 16 2.66 7.60 -15.99
CA ASN A 16 3.77 6.79 -15.52
C ASN A 16 3.29 5.38 -15.14
N GLU A 17 3.56 4.41 -16.01
CA GLU A 17 3.11 3.02 -15.80
C GLU A 17 3.76 2.37 -14.58
N GLN A 18 5.03 2.67 -14.28
CA GLN A 18 5.73 2.10 -13.11
C GLN A 18 5.10 2.63 -11.81
N TYR A 19 4.82 3.93 -11.77
CA TYR A 19 4.12 4.54 -10.65
C TYR A 19 2.72 3.95 -10.49
N SER A 20 1.94 3.89 -11.58
CA SER A 20 0.58 3.38 -11.55
C SER A 20 0.52 1.95 -11.01
N ARG A 21 1.41 1.06 -11.45
CA ARG A 21 1.47 -0.33 -10.97
C ARG A 21 1.76 -0.45 -9.48
N LYS A 22 2.60 0.44 -8.94
CA LYS A 22 2.98 0.42 -7.52
C LYS A 22 1.90 1.04 -6.63
N VAL A 23 1.25 2.12 -7.06
CA VAL A 23 0.37 2.94 -6.24
C VAL A 23 -1.10 2.51 -6.29
N LEU A 24 -1.58 2.08 -7.47
CA LEU A 24 -3.00 1.79 -7.71
C LEU A 24 -3.62 0.80 -6.71
N PRO A 25 -2.91 -0.23 -6.20
CA PRO A 25 -3.46 -1.15 -5.22
C PRO A 25 -3.75 -0.54 -3.84
N PHE A 26 -3.13 0.59 -3.51
CA PHE A 26 -3.15 1.18 -2.16
C PHE A 26 -3.94 2.47 -2.06
N ILE A 27 -4.08 3.20 -3.15
CA ILE A 27 -4.85 4.44 -3.19
C ILE A 27 -6.34 4.14 -3.34
N GLN A 28 -7.18 4.92 -2.68
CA GLN A 28 -8.63 4.73 -2.67
C GLN A 28 -9.35 6.03 -3.04
N LYS A 29 -10.56 5.89 -3.61
CA LYS A 29 -11.42 7.02 -3.99
C LYS A 29 -11.67 8.00 -2.84
N ASN A 30 -11.84 7.49 -1.64
CA ASN A 30 -12.14 8.27 -0.43
C ASN A 30 -10.92 8.98 0.17
N TYR A 31 -9.73 8.87 -0.44
CA TYR A 31 -8.54 9.62 -0.04
C TYR A 31 -8.52 11.02 -0.65
N PHE A 32 -9.28 11.25 -1.72
CA PHE A 32 -9.37 12.54 -2.38
C PHE A 32 -10.35 13.47 -1.65
N ASP A 33 -9.95 14.70 -1.38
CA ASP A 33 -10.80 15.68 -0.71
C ASP A 33 -11.92 16.19 -1.63
N ALA A 34 -11.63 16.36 -2.91
CA ALA A 34 -12.61 16.74 -3.91
C ALA A 34 -13.31 15.51 -4.47
N LYS A 35 -14.64 15.49 -4.42
CA LYS A 35 -15.46 14.41 -4.98
C LYS A 35 -15.14 14.15 -6.45
N GLU A 36 -14.90 15.20 -7.21
CA GLU A 36 -14.60 15.13 -8.64
C GLU A 36 -13.25 14.44 -8.90
N GLU A 37 -12.22 14.71 -8.09
CA GLU A 37 -10.92 14.02 -8.18
C GLU A 37 -11.04 12.54 -7.81
N GLY A 38 -11.85 12.23 -6.80
CA GLY A 38 -12.18 10.85 -6.45
C GLY A 38 -12.89 10.10 -7.59
N ILE A 39 -13.74 10.78 -8.37
CA ILE A 39 -14.40 10.18 -9.54
C ILE A 39 -13.39 9.96 -10.67
N VAL A 40 -12.47 10.90 -10.92
CA VAL A 40 -11.37 10.71 -11.90
C VAL A 40 -10.53 9.49 -11.53
N PHE A 41 -10.18 9.36 -10.25
CA PHE A 41 -9.44 8.18 -9.79
C PHE A 41 -10.24 6.88 -10.01
N GLU A 42 -11.53 6.86 -9.71
CA GLU A 42 -12.41 5.70 -9.94
C GLU A 42 -12.41 5.27 -11.42
N GLU A 43 -12.47 6.22 -12.35
CA GLU A 43 -12.39 5.93 -13.79
C GLU A 43 -11.01 5.37 -14.19
N ILE A 44 -9.92 5.94 -13.65
CA ILE A 44 -8.57 5.40 -13.88
C ILE A 44 -8.49 3.95 -13.38
N TYR A 45 -8.96 3.70 -12.17
CA TYR A 45 -8.95 2.36 -11.57
C TYR A 45 -9.76 1.36 -12.40
N ASN A 46 -11.00 1.70 -12.75
CA ASN A 46 -11.88 0.84 -13.55
C ASN A 46 -11.28 0.55 -14.94
N PHE A 47 -10.67 1.56 -15.57
CA PHE A 47 -10.01 1.39 -16.85
C PHE A 47 -8.82 0.43 -16.77
N VAL A 48 -7.95 0.63 -15.76
CA VAL A 48 -6.78 -0.24 -15.55
C VAL A 48 -7.23 -1.66 -15.19
N ASP A 49 -8.24 -1.81 -14.36
CA ASP A 49 -8.75 -3.14 -14.01
C ASP A 49 -9.30 -3.88 -15.23
N LYS A 50 -10.04 -3.21 -16.09
CA LYS A 50 -10.67 -3.79 -17.29
C LYS A 50 -9.68 -4.09 -18.40
N TYR A 51 -8.77 -3.13 -18.69
CA TYR A 51 -7.90 -3.20 -19.88
C TYR A 51 -6.45 -3.58 -19.56
N LYS A 52 -6.07 -3.60 -18.27
CA LYS A 52 -4.71 -3.87 -17.77
C LYS A 52 -3.63 -2.95 -18.36
N LYS A 53 -4.04 -1.72 -18.69
CA LYS A 53 -3.22 -0.64 -19.25
C LYS A 53 -3.64 0.69 -18.64
N ILE A 54 -2.71 1.62 -18.52
CA ILE A 54 -3.03 2.99 -18.10
C ILE A 54 -3.88 3.69 -19.16
N PRO A 55 -4.91 4.47 -18.75
CA PRO A 55 -5.73 5.23 -19.67
C PRO A 55 -4.98 6.46 -20.21
N THR A 56 -5.39 6.93 -21.36
CA THR A 56 -5.04 8.27 -21.86
C THR A 56 -6.09 9.29 -21.41
N GLN A 57 -5.76 10.59 -21.42
CA GLN A 57 -6.74 11.64 -21.12
C GLN A 57 -8.00 11.51 -21.99
N VAL A 58 -7.82 11.25 -23.31
CA VAL A 58 -8.93 11.07 -24.24
C VAL A 58 -9.81 9.88 -23.87
N SER A 59 -9.20 8.76 -23.49
CA SER A 59 -9.99 7.59 -23.06
C SER A 59 -10.77 7.85 -21.77
N LEU A 60 -10.19 8.58 -20.81
CA LEU A 60 -10.91 8.97 -19.59
C LEU A 60 -12.07 9.92 -19.89
N GLU A 61 -11.89 10.92 -20.75
CA GLU A 61 -12.99 11.81 -21.17
C GLU A 61 -14.13 11.02 -21.80
N LEU A 62 -13.82 10.02 -22.64
CA LEU A 62 -14.85 9.18 -23.27
C LEU A 62 -15.60 8.32 -22.24
N GLU A 63 -14.90 7.73 -21.26
CA GLU A 63 -15.56 6.95 -20.20
C GLU A 63 -16.44 7.85 -19.32
N VAL A 64 -15.98 9.05 -18.95
CA VAL A 64 -16.76 10.03 -18.19
C VAL A 64 -18.00 10.50 -18.97
N ASN A 65 -17.89 10.72 -20.29
CA ASN A 65 -19.03 11.09 -21.13
C ASN A 65 -20.11 10.00 -21.21
N ASN A 66 -19.74 8.74 -20.99
CA ASN A 66 -20.68 7.62 -20.96
C ASN A 66 -21.41 7.47 -19.60
N ARG A 67 -20.99 8.16 -18.57
CA ARG A 67 -21.64 8.14 -17.25
C ARG A 67 -22.98 8.89 -17.28
N LYS A 68 -23.98 8.29 -16.65
CA LYS A 68 -25.34 8.86 -16.54
C LYS A 68 -25.69 9.35 -15.14
N ASP A 69 -24.80 9.12 -14.20
CA ASP A 69 -24.98 9.43 -12.77
C ASP A 69 -24.42 10.79 -12.37
N LEU A 70 -23.79 11.50 -13.32
CA LEU A 70 -23.17 12.81 -13.09
C LEU A 70 -24.15 13.94 -13.46
N THR A 71 -24.16 14.99 -12.64
CA THR A 71 -24.79 16.25 -13.02
C THR A 71 -23.92 17.01 -14.02
N GLU A 72 -24.51 17.88 -14.85
CA GLU A 72 -23.77 18.68 -15.84
C GLU A 72 -22.62 19.51 -15.22
N PRO A 73 -22.79 20.18 -14.06
CA PRO A 73 -21.69 20.88 -13.40
C PRO A 73 -20.56 19.97 -12.93
N GLU A 74 -20.88 18.77 -12.39
CA GLU A 74 -19.89 17.79 -11.97
C GLU A 74 -19.12 17.25 -13.17
N HIS A 75 -19.82 16.91 -14.25
CA HIS A 75 -19.23 16.46 -15.50
C HIS A 75 -18.20 17.46 -16.04
N ASN A 76 -18.60 18.75 -16.14
CA ASN A 76 -17.71 19.80 -16.67
C ASN A 76 -16.44 19.95 -15.82
N LYS A 77 -16.56 19.91 -14.48
CA LYS A 77 -15.40 19.95 -13.59
C LYS A 77 -14.49 18.74 -13.75
N ILE A 78 -15.05 17.54 -13.89
CA ILE A 78 -14.27 16.31 -14.07
C ILE A 78 -13.48 16.37 -15.37
N VAL A 79 -14.11 16.81 -16.46
CA VAL A 79 -13.45 17.00 -17.76
C VAL A 79 -12.33 18.05 -17.65
N GLU A 80 -12.57 19.18 -16.96
CA GLU A 80 -11.55 20.20 -16.70
C GLU A 80 -10.36 19.61 -15.92
N ILE A 81 -10.62 18.81 -14.89
CA ILE A 81 -9.56 18.13 -14.13
C ILE A 81 -8.75 17.24 -15.05
N ILE A 82 -9.38 16.37 -15.84
CA ILE A 82 -8.69 15.46 -16.77
C ILE A 82 -7.81 16.23 -17.74
N GLN A 83 -8.30 17.32 -18.32
CA GLN A 83 -7.54 18.15 -19.26
C GLN A 83 -6.34 18.87 -18.62
N THR A 84 -6.37 19.09 -17.31
CA THR A 84 -5.26 19.69 -16.56
C THR A 84 -4.21 18.67 -16.06
N LEU A 85 -4.46 17.37 -16.20
CA LEU A 85 -3.51 16.31 -15.80
C LEU A 85 -2.38 16.19 -16.84
N ASN A 86 -1.42 17.11 -16.79
CA ASN A 86 -0.25 17.08 -17.66
C ASN A 86 0.87 16.23 -17.04
N PRO A 87 1.76 15.62 -17.86
CA PRO A 87 2.93 14.93 -17.35
C PRO A 87 3.75 15.86 -16.45
N VAL A 88 4.11 15.36 -15.26
CA VAL A 88 4.95 16.09 -14.31
C VAL A 88 6.26 15.33 -14.17
N ASP A 89 7.36 16.00 -14.48
CA ASP A 89 8.70 15.43 -14.32
C ASP A 89 9.10 15.54 -12.83
N VAL A 90 8.98 14.43 -12.12
CA VAL A 90 9.35 14.30 -10.71
C VAL A 90 10.09 12.99 -10.50
N ASP A 91 11.00 12.99 -9.52
CA ASP A 91 11.67 11.78 -9.10
C ASP A 91 10.66 10.74 -8.62
N LEU A 92 10.78 9.52 -9.16
CA LEU A 92 9.79 8.45 -8.92
C LEU A 92 9.80 7.98 -7.47
N ASP A 93 10.99 7.83 -6.86
CA ASP A 93 11.09 7.29 -5.51
C ASP A 93 10.57 8.33 -4.50
N TRP A 94 10.92 9.60 -4.70
CA TRP A 94 10.36 10.69 -3.92
C TRP A 94 8.82 10.75 -4.04
N LEU A 95 8.28 10.62 -5.24
CA LEU A 95 6.84 10.67 -5.45
C LEU A 95 6.13 9.47 -4.79
N LEU A 96 6.73 8.28 -4.83
CA LEU A 96 6.20 7.10 -4.15
C LEU A 96 6.13 7.33 -2.64
N ASP A 97 7.19 7.84 -2.02
CA ASP A 97 7.23 8.14 -0.58
C ASP A 97 6.17 9.18 -0.18
N GLN A 98 6.03 10.25 -1.00
CA GLN A 98 5.02 11.28 -0.74
C GLN A 98 3.59 10.73 -0.89
N THR A 99 3.36 9.89 -1.89
CA THR A 99 2.05 9.27 -2.10
C THR A 99 1.73 8.26 -1.01
N GLU A 100 2.71 7.48 -0.55
CA GLU A 100 2.53 6.56 0.57
C GLU A 100 2.15 7.32 1.85
N THR A 101 2.86 8.41 2.16
CA THR A 101 2.55 9.28 3.30
C THR A 101 1.12 9.83 3.19
N PHE A 102 0.77 10.35 2.01
CA PHE A 102 -0.60 10.82 1.73
C PHE A 102 -1.65 9.72 1.97
N CYS A 103 -1.44 8.51 1.45
CA CYS A 103 -2.37 7.40 1.64
C CYS A 103 -2.50 7.00 3.12
N LYS A 104 -1.38 6.96 3.87
CA LYS A 104 -1.39 6.68 5.31
C LYS A 104 -2.19 7.71 6.08
N ASP A 105 -1.93 8.99 5.83
CA ASP A 105 -2.61 10.10 6.52
C ASP A 105 -4.13 10.08 6.25
N LYS A 106 -4.52 9.85 4.99
CA LYS A 106 -5.94 9.75 4.61
C LYS A 106 -6.61 8.50 5.17
N ALA A 107 -5.92 7.36 5.18
CA ALA A 107 -6.44 6.14 5.78
C ALA A 107 -6.71 6.33 7.28
N ILE A 108 -5.76 6.91 8.02
CA ILE A 108 -5.91 7.19 9.46
C ILE A 108 -7.05 8.20 9.69
N TYR A 109 -7.09 9.28 8.91
CA TYR A 109 -8.15 10.27 9.02
C TYR A 109 -9.53 9.65 8.82
N ASN A 110 -9.70 8.87 7.75
CA ASN A 110 -10.97 8.20 7.44
C ASN A 110 -11.36 7.19 8.53
N ALA A 111 -10.40 6.43 9.06
CA ALA A 111 -10.62 5.50 10.17
C ALA A 111 -11.09 6.20 11.44
N ILE A 112 -10.53 7.37 11.76
CA ILE A 112 -10.96 8.18 12.90
C ILE A 112 -12.40 8.70 12.68
N VAL A 113 -12.70 9.25 11.51
CA VAL A 113 -14.04 9.76 11.16
C VAL A 113 -15.06 8.63 11.22
N GLU A 114 -14.74 7.47 10.70
CA GLU A 114 -15.57 6.27 10.77
C GLU A 114 -15.78 5.83 12.23
N GLY A 115 -14.71 5.78 13.03
CA GLY A 115 -14.78 5.46 14.46
C GLY A 115 -15.71 6.40 15.22
N ILE A 116 -15.66 7.70 14.95
CA ILE A 116 -16.57 8.69 15.54
C ILE A 116 -18.01 8.41 15.09
N ALA A 117 -18.25 8.12 13.82
CA ALA A 117 -19.58 7.81 13.30
C ALA A 117 -20.19 6.55 13.96
N ILE A 118 -19.36 5.55 14.26
CA ILE A 118 -19.78 4.34 14.99
C ILE A 118 -20.16 4.70 16.44
N ILE A 119 -19.34 5.48 17.14
CA ILE A 119 -19.61 5.91 18.54
C ILE A 119 -20.88 6.75 18.61
N ASP A 120 -21.09 7.64 17.65
CA ASP A 120 -22.29 8.48 17.55
C ASP A 120 -23.56 7.69 17.15
N GLY A 121 -23.43 6.39 16.82
CA GLY A 121 -24.56 5.56 16.38
C GLY A 121 -25.11 5.92 15.00
N LYS A 122 -24.33 6.67 14.20
CA LYS A 122 -24.68 7.01 12.81
C LYS A 122 -24.48 5.82 11.86
N ASP A 123 -23.48 4.99 12.13
CA ASP A 123 -23.30 3.71 11.44
C ASP A 123 -23.95 2.59 12.27
N LYS A 124 -25.06 2.07 11.77
CA LYS A 124 -25.83 1.00 12.42
C LYS A 124 -25.30 -0.40 12.11
N ASN A 125 -24.38 -0.52 11.16
CA ASN A 125 -23.87 -1.80 10.69
C ASN A 125 -22.63 -2.26 11.46
N LYS A 126 -21.95 -1.34 12.17
CA LYS A 126 -20.72 -1.62 12.91
C LYS A 126 -20.91 -1.34 14.40
N THR A 127 -20.28 -2.16 15.23
CA THR A 127 -20.23 -1.98 16.68
C THR A 127 -18.90 -1.34 17.10
N PRO A 128 -18.82 -0.69 18.30
CA PRO A 128 -17.57 -0.11 18.78
C PRO A 128 -16.38 -1.07 18.83
N ASP A 129 -16.64 -2.38 18.93
CA ASP A 129 -15.59 -3.41 18.92
C ASP A 129 -14.85 -3.52 17.59
N ALA A 130 -15.40 -2.98 16.49
CA ALA A 130 -14.74 -2.93 15.19
C ALA A 130 -13.68 -1.82 15.09
N ILE A 131 -13.72 -0.81 15.95
CA ILE A 131 -12.84 0.36 15.86
C ILE A 131 -11.34 -0.01 15.95
N PRO A 132 -10.89 -0.90 16.87
CA PRO A 132 -9.49 -1.29 16.89
C PRO A 132 -9.01 -1.91 15.58
N THR A 133 -9.83 -2.74 14.94
CA THR A 133 -9.50 -3.35 13.64
C THR A 133 -9.40 -2.30 12.55
N ILE A 134 -10.37 -1.39 12.45
CA ILE A 134 -10.39 -0.30 11.47
C ILE A 134 -9.12 0.56 11.58
N LEU A 135 -8.71 0.92 12.80
CA LEU A 135 -7.49 1.69 13.04
C LEU A 135 -6.23 0.87 12.73
N THR A 136 -6.21 -0.40 13.06
CA THR A 136 -5.07 -1.28 12.75
C THR A 136 -4.89 -1.42 11.23
N ASP A 137 -5.97 -1.61 10.49
CA ASP A 137 -5.94 -1.70 9.03
C ASP A 137 -5.46 -0.39 8.39
N ALA A 138 -5.91 0.76 8.92
CA ALA A 138 -5.45 2.06 8.45
C ALA A 138 -3.96 2.30 8.70
N LEU A 139 -3.42 1.83 9.83
CA LEU A 139 -2.00 1.93 10.16
C LEU A 139 -1.14 0.96 9.34
N ALA A 140 -1.72 -0.13 8.83
CA ALA A 140 -1.02 -1.13 8.03
C ALA A 140 -0.85 -0.73 6.55
N VAL A 141 -1.41 0.41 6.12
CA VAL A 141 -1.23 0.89 4.74
C VAL A 141 0.25 1.15 4.47
N SER A 142 0.83 0.40 3.53
CA SER A 142 2.21 0.54 3.10
C SER A 142 2.36 0.09 1.65
N PHE A 143 3.18 0.80 0.89
CA PHE A 143 3.52 0.43 -0.49
C PHE A 143 4.62 -0.63 -0.55
N ASP A 144 5.13 -1.03 0.60
CA ASP A 144 6.09 -2.13 0.68
C ASP A 144 5.37 -3.46 0.44
N ASN A 145 5.48 -3.95 -0.79
CA ASN A 145 4.99 -5.26 -1.20
C ASN A 145 5.92 -6.40 -0.77
N ALA A 146 6.96 -6.11 0.01
CA ALA A 146 7.91 -7.10 0.49
C ALA A 146 7.31 -8.01 1.58
N VAL A 147 6.12 -8.56 1.31
CA VAL A 147 5.59 -9.68 2.07
C VAL A 147 6.28 -10.94 1.57
N GLY A 148 7.49 -11.17 2.07
CA GLY A 148 8.31 -12.31 1.70
C GLY A 148 9.60 -11.91 0.98
N HIS A 149 10.49 -12.88 0.80
CA HIS A 149 11.72 -12.70 0.05
C HIS A 149 11.46 -12.99 -1.43
N ASP A 150 11.85 -12.06 -2.31
CA ASP A 150 11.92 -12.38 -3.74
C ASP A 150 13.00 -13.42 -3.96
N TYR A 151 12.57 -14.59 -4.49
CA TYR A 151 13.49 -15.74 -4.62
C TYR A 151 14.67 -15.46 -5.56
N LEU A 152 14.50 -14.64 -6.56
CA LEU A 152 15.54 -14.33 -7.55
C LEU A 152 16.34 -13.08 -7.17
N LEU A 153 15.66 -12.01 -6.72
CA LEU A 153 16.33 -10.75 -6.39
C LEU A 153 17.11 -10.81 -5.07
N ASP A 154 16.60 -11.58 -4.08
CA ASP A 154 17.23 -11.72 -2.76
C ASP A 154 18.21 -12.91 -2.68
N SER A 155 18.71 -13.40 -3.81
CA SER A 155 19.60 -14.58 -3.84
C SER A 155 20.86 -14.39 -3.00
N ASP A 156 21.50 -13.22 -3.07
CA ASP A 156 22.72 -12.90 -2.34
C ASP A 156 22.47 -12.77 -0.84
N SER A 157 21.41 -12.09 -0.45
CA SER A 157 20.99 -11.95 0.96
C SER A 157 20.67 -13.31 1.59
N ARG A 158 20.04 -14.22 0.82
CA ARG A 158 19.79 -15.60 1.27
C ARG A 158 21.06 -16.39 1.39
N TYR A 159 21.96 -16.27 0.41
CA TYR A 159 23.25 -16.96 0.47
C TYR A 159 23.99 -16.56 1.74
N ASP A 160 24.09 -15.28 2.04
CA ASP A 160 24.73 -14.76 3.25
C ASP A 160 24.01 -15.25 4.52
N TYR A 161 22.68 -15.26 4.54
CA TYR A 161 21.90 -15.76 5.66
C TYR A 161 22.17 -17.24 5.96
N TYR A 162 22.19 -18.11 4.92
CA TYR A 162 22.42 -19.52 5.09
C TYR A 162 23.90 -19.88 5.38
N HIS A 163 24.83 -18.99 5.02
CA HIS A 163 26.26 -19.20 5.26
C HIS A 163 26.77 -18.41 6.47
N LYS A 164 25.91 -17.66 7.13
CA LYS A 164 26.27 -16.96 8.36
C LYS A 164 26.62 -17.99 9.44
N VAL A 165 27.84 -17.90 9.93
CA VAL A 165 28.27 -18.72 11.07
C VAL A 165 27.54 -18.25 12.32
N GLU A 166 26.60 -19.05 12.82
CA GLU A 166 25.88 -18.75 14.04
C GLU A 166 26.82 -18.92 15.25
N GLU A 167 26.84 -17.92 16.12
CA GLU A 167 27.47 -18.05 17.42
C GLU A 167 26.67 -19.09 18.24
N ARG A 168 27.37 -20.12 18.73
CA ARG A 168 26.77 -21.19 19.53
C ARG A 168 27.18 -21.07 20.96
N ILE A 169 26.31 -21.43 21.87
CA ILE A 169 26.59 -21.51 23.32
C ILE A 169 27.17 -22.90 23.61
N PRO A 170 28.46 -23.01 23.93
CA PRO A 170 29.08 -24.30 24.12
C PRO A 170 28.56 -24.96 25.40
N PHE A 171 28.56 -26.30 25.43
CA PHE A 171 28.38 -27.10 26.64
C PHE A 171 29.69 -27.19 27.39
N ASP A 172 29.61 -27.47 28.69
CA ASP A 172 30.77 -27.78 29.52
C ASP A 172 31.41 -29.14 29.17
N LEU A 173 30.69 -30.01 28.45
CA LEU A 173 31.14 -31.31 28.00
C LEU A 173 31.59 -31.28 26.54
N GLU A 174 32.88 -31.58 26.30
CA GLU A 174 33.46 -31.57 24.96
C GLU A 174 32.75 -32.50 23.95
N LEU A 175 32.28 -33.66 24.43
CA LEU A 175 31.56 -34.63 23.60
C LEU A 175 30.29 -34.01 23.00
N PHE A 176 29.51 -33.27 23.82
CA PHE A 176 28.31 -32.59 23.31
C PHE A 176 28.64 -31.48 22.34
N ASN A 177 29.70 -30.73 22.56
CA ASN A 177 30.15 -29.70 21.63
C ASN A 177 30.56 -30.31 20.28
N LYS A 178 31.19 -31.49 20.31
CA LYS A 178 31.55 -32.20 19.10
C LYS A 178 30.34 -32.70 18.30
N ILE A 179 29.35 -33.27 19.00
CA ILE A 179 28.12 -33.78 18.41
C ILE A 179 27.27 -32.62 17.82
N THR A 180 27.16 -31.53 18.56
CA THR A 180 26.35 -30.35 18.19
C THR A 180 27.08 -29.34 17.30
N LYS A 181 28.32 -29.63 16.89
CA LYS A 181 29.16 -28.72 16.10
C LYS A 181 29.37 -27.34 16.75
N GLY A 182 29.66 -27.32 18.03
CA GLY A 182 30.03 -26.11 18.78
C GLY A 182 29.06 -25.64 19.83
N GLY A 183 27.95 -26.35 20.07
CA GLY A 183 27.00 -25.99 21.12
C GLY A 183 25.57 -25.79 20.64
N LEU A 184 24.79 -25.09 21.42
CA LEU A 184 23.36 -24.77 21.14
C LEU A 184 23.23 -23.44 20.38
N PRO A 185 22.45 -23.37 19.30
CA PRO A 185 22.15 -22.11 18.67
C PRO A 185 21.28 -21.23 19.58
N PRO A 186 21.49 -19.91 19.62
CA PRO A 186 20.67 -18.98 20.39
C PRO A 186 19.21 -18.97 19.90
N LYS A 187 18.27 -18.61 20.77
CA LYS A 187 16.84 -18.49 20.46
C LYS A 187 16.17 -19.79 19.97
N THR A 188 16.67 -20.93 20.35
CA THR A 188 16.07 -22.24 20.05
C THR A 188 15.59 -22.95 21.32
N LEU A 189 14.51 -23.71 21.22
CA LEU A 189 14.04 -24.58 22.27
C LEU A 189 14.83 -25.90 22.20
N ASN A 190 15.57 -26.21 23.26
CA ASN A 190 16.32 -27.46 23.37
C ASN A 190 15.70 -28.33 24.46
N VAL A 191 15.38 -29.57 24.11
CA VAL A 191 14.81 -30.57 25.06
C VAL A 191 15.78 -31.72 25.19
N ALA A 192 16.19 -31.99 26.44
CA ALA A 192 17.00 -33.17 26.78
C ALA A 192 16.11 -34.22 27.44
N LEU A 193 16.15 -35.45 26.94
CA LEU A 193 15.50 -36.62 27.54
C LEU A 193 16.59 -37.54 28.10
N ALA A 194 16.48 -37.87 29.34
CA ALA A 194 17.35 -38.86 30.03
C ALA A 194 16.49 -39.94 30.64
N GLY A 195 16.93 -41.20 30.50
CA GLY A 195 16.35 -42.32 31.27
C GLY A 195 16.88 -42.36 32.71
N THR A 196 16.09 -42.89 33.59
CA THR A 196 16.49 -43.18 34.98
C THR A 196 17.24 -44.49 35.06
#